data_10847cdb669c42967f87d12e11a46e36
#
_entry.id   10847cdb669c42967f87d12e11a46e36
#
_cell.length_a   1.000
_cell.length_b   1.000
_cell.length_c   1.000
_cell.angle_alpha   90.00
_cell.angle_beta   90.00
_cell.angle_gamma   90.00
#
_symmetry.space_group_name_H-M   'P 1'
#
loop_
_entity.id
_entity.type
_entity.pdbx_description
1 polymer ?
#
loop_
_entity_poly.entity_id
_entity_poly.type
_entity_poly.pdbx_seq_one_letter_code
_entity_poly.pdbx_strand_id
1 'polypeptide(L)'
;MAIEAKVVWSEGIFITPQHFQQFERYLESGLRQLAVSQEGHFWGFSSLVLNSDGLKRGVIGINEAEGVFPDGSVFLFSQKQLENLSLKVPANIKDTKICLAVTLPSSVNNEIYFPDQDSSDSCRYKAFNKTLADTTNTELDGRQVTLADLNPMLVLENDLTSGQTALPIALIRSSSADFEIILDESYIPPCLGSQKQPHLKAYISEIYGLLMQKSNSLANAVNDPNTGGC
;
A
#
# COMPACT_ATOMS: atom_id res chain seq x y z
N MET A 1 -1.98 18.11 6.45
CA MET A 1 -3.10 17.71 7.33
C MET A 1 -2.79 18.19 8.74
N ALA A 2 -3.79 18.65 9.50
CA ALA A 2 -3.60 19.03 10.90
C ALA A 2 -3.65 17.77 11.80
N ILE A 3 -2.96 17.84 12.95
CA ILE A 3 -3.09 16.79 13.97
C ILE A 3 -4.47 16.94 14.62
N GLU A 4 -5.18 15.83 14.79
CA GLU A 4 -6.49 15.78 15.44
C GLU A 4 -6.39 16.19 16.92
N ALA A 5 -7.50 16.76 17.45
CA ALA A 5 -7.52 17.20 18.83
C ALA A 5 -7.58 16.01 19.81
N LYS A 6 -6.86 16.15 20.92
CA LYS A 6 -6.78 15.13 21.97
C LYS A 6 -8.05 15.10 22.81
N VAL A 7 -8.48 13.91 23.21
CA VAL A 7 -9.55 13.74 24.23
C VAL A 7 -9.07 14.23 25.59
N VAL A 8 -9.89 15.02 26.27
CA VAL A 8 -9.65 15.44 27.66
C VAL A 8 -10.26 14.42 28.61
N TRP A 9 -9.39 13.69 29.30
CA TRP A 9 -9.80 12.72 30.32
C TRP A 9 -9.90 13.42 31.69
N SER A 10 -11.10 13.57 32.19
CA SER A 10 -11.35 14.17 33.53
C SER A 10 -12.13 13.21 34.37
N GLU A 11 -11.99 13.34 35.70
CA GLU A 11 -12.78 12.57 36.67
C GLU A 11 -14.27 12.80 36.47
N GLY A 12 -15.07 11.72 36.51
CA GLY A 12 -16.52 11.77 36.34
C GLY A 12 -17.02 11.84 34.89
N ILE A 13 -16.13 11.77 33.87
CA ILE A 13 -16.53 11.74 32.47
C ILE A 13 -17.36 10.48 32.16
N PHE A 14 -18.50 10.65 31.51
CA PHE A 14 -19.27 9.54 30.96
C PHE A 14 -18.67 9.09 29.63
N ILE A 15 -18.05 7.91 29.61
CA ILE A 15 -17.34 7.37 28.43
C ILE A 15 -18.35 6.90 27.39
N THR A 16 -18.17 7.35 26.14
CA THR A 16 -18.92 6.92 24.96
C THR A 16 -17.97 6.43 23.86
N PRO A 17 -18.45 5.68 22.84
CA PRO A 17 -17.62 5.23 21.72
C PRO A 17 -16.85 6.37 21.05
N GLN A 18 -17.40 7.57 20.96
CA GLN A 18 -16.77 8.73 20.33
C GLN A 18 -15.47 9.15 21.03
N HIS A 19 -15.33 8.92 22.33
CA HIS A 19 -14.08 9.20 23.05
C HIS A 19 -12.95 8.28 22.56
N PHE A 20 -13.25 7.00 22.35
CA PHE A 20 -12.27 6.05 21.83
C PHE A 20 -11.94 6.34 20.37
N GLN A 21 -12.95 6.58 19.53
CA GLN A 21 -12.77 6.94 18.13
C GLN A 21 -11.91 8.20 17.96
N GLN A 22 -12.17 9.24 18.77
CA GLN A 22 -11.36 10.46 18.75
C GLN A 22 -9.94 10.23 19.28
N PHE A 23 -9.77 9.35 20.25
CA PHE A 23 -8.45 8.97 20.75
C PHE A 23 -7.64 8.22 19.67
N GLU A 24 -8.26 7.30 18.94
CA GLU A 24 -7.64 6.61 17.79
C GLU A 24 -7.26 7.61 16.72
N ARG A 25 -8.17 8.50 16.29
CA ARG A 25 -7.87 9.54 15.29
C ARG A 25 -6.71 10.44 15.69
N TYR A 26 -6.64 10.82 16.97
CA TYR A 26 -5.51 11.60 17.49
C TYR A 26 -4.19 10.86 17.34
N LEU A 27 -4.13 9.57 17.74
CA LEU A 27 -2.93 8.75 17.61
C LEU A 27 -2.53 8.54 16.14
N GLU A 28 -3.49 8.16 15.29
CA GLU A 28 -3.26 7.93 13.87
C GLU A 28 -2.80 9.21 13.15
N SER A 29 -3.40 10.36 13.46
CA SER A 29 -2.99 11.62 12.87
C SER A 29 -1.56 12.01 13.26
N GLY A 30 -1.16 11.71 14.50
CA GLY A 30 0.21 11.90 14.96
C GLY A 30 1.21 10.99 14.25
N LEU A 31 0.89 9.72 14.08
CA LEU A 31 1.70 8.75 13.33
C LEU A 31 1.84 9.13 11.86
N ARG A 32 0.74 9.53 11.22
CA ARG A 32 0.75 10.02 9.83
C ARG A 32 1.61 11.27 9.69
N GLN A 33 1.48 12.23 10.60
CA GLN A 33 2.30 13.45 10.58
C GLN A 33 3.80 13.13 10.78
N LEU A 34 4.12 12.16 11.63
CA LEU A 34 5.50 11.68 11.80
C LEU A 34 6.03 11.07 10.51
N ALA A 35 5.25 10.21 9.84
CA ALA A 35 5.63 9.62 8.56
C ALA A 35 5.88 10.69 7.49
N VAL A 36 4.96 11.66 7.35
CA VAL A 36 5.08 12.78 6.38
C VAL A 36 6.28 13.68 6.69
N SER A 37 6.67 13.84 7.97
CA SER A 37 7.81 14.67 8.38
C SER A 37 9.17 14.05 8.07
N GLN A 38 9.23 12.76 7.75
CA GLN A 38 10.46 12.11 7.29
C GLN A 38 10.84 12.66 5.91
N GLU A 39 12.08 13.09 5.76
CA GLU A 39 12.61 13.52 4.47
C GLU A 39 12.68 12.32 3.52
N GLY A 40 12.10 12.47 2.32
CA GLY A 40 12.13 11.45 1.28
C GLY A 40 10.79 10.76 1.03
N HIS A 41 10.84 9.55 0.50
CA HIS A 41 9.64 8.79 0.13
C HIS A 41 9.18 7.96 1.32
N PHE A 42 8.16 8.45 2.04
CA PHE A 42 7.56 7.75 3.17
C PHE A 42 6.42 6.80 2.76
N TRP A 43 6.03 6.76 1.49
CA TRP A 43 4.93 5.95 0.96
C TRP A 43 5.39 5.09 -0.21
N GLY A 44 4.68 4.00 -0.43
CA GLY A 44 4.98 3.01 -1.45
C GLY A 44 4.90 1.58 -0.90
N PHE A 45 5.20 0.62 -1.75
CA PHE A 45 5.20 -0.80 -1.37
C PHE A 45 6.51 -1.20 -0.69
N SER A 46 6.42 -1.92 0.42
CA SER A 46 7.52 -2.74 0.95
C SER A 46 7.54 -4.13 0.30
N SER A 47 6.36 -4.66 -0.08
CA SER A 47 6.21 -5.86 -0.89
C SER A 47 4.99 -5.74 -1.80
N LEU A 48 5.12 -6.20 -3.04
CA LEU A 48 4.03 -6.28 -4.02
C LEU A 48 4.24 -7.48 -4.92
N VAL A 49 3.26 -8.39 -4.94
CA VAL A 49 3.22 -9.54 -5.85
C VAL A 49 1.88 -9.54 -6.57
N LEU A 50 1.92 -9.34 -7.88
CA LEU A 50 0.73 -9.34 -8.72
C LEU A 50 0.27 -10.77 -9.01
N ASN A 51 -1.04 -10.95 -9.12
CA ASN A 51 -1.64 -12.16 -9.67
C ASN A 51 -1.86 -11.98 -11.17
N SER A 52 -1.02 -12.63 -11.96
CA SER A 52 -1.02 -12.54 -13.43
C SER A 52 -1.83 -13.64 -14.11
N ASP A 53 -2.43 -14.57 -13.38
CA ASP A 53 -3.12 -15.75 -13.94
C ASP A 53 -4.36 -15.37 -14.77
N GLY A 54 -4.94 -14.21 -14.47
CA GLY A 54 -6.14 -13.68 -15.14
C GLY A 54 -5.87 -12.78 -16.35
N LEU A 55 -4.63 -12.39 -16.65
CA LEU A 55 -4.31 -11.37 -17.65
C LEU A 55 -4.86 -11.71 -19.05
N LYS A 56 -4.80 -12.96 -19.45
CA LYS A 56 -5.38 -13.45 -20.72
C LYS A 56 -6.91 -13.36 -20.78
N ARG A 57 -7.56 -13.22 -19.61
CA ARG A 57 -9.02 -13.10 -19.48
C ARG A 57 -9.46 -11.70 -19.10
N GLY A 58 -8.54 -10.74 -19.15
CA GLY A 58 -8.81 -9.36 -18.80
C GLY A 58 -8.95 -9.09 -17.31
N VAL A 59 -8.40 -9.94 -16.46
CA VAL A 59 -8.49 -9.80 -15.01
C VAL A 59 -7.08 -9.72 -14.41
N ILE A 60 -6.89 -8.76 -13.54
CA ILE A 60 -5.67 -8.63 -12.73
C ILE A 60 -6.02 -8.64 -11.24
N GLY A 61 -5.17 -9.25 -10.44
CA GLY A 61 -5.28 -9.30 -8.99
C GLY A 61 -3.96 -9.05 -8.29
N ILE A 62 -3.95 -9.20 -6.98
CA ILE A 62 -2.78 -9.08 -6.13
C ILE A 62 -2.70 -10.31 -5.23
N ASN A 63 -1.50 -10.91 -5.11
CA ASN A 63 -1.23 -12.01 -4.19
C ASN A 63 -0.63 -11.52 -2.87
N GLU A 64 0.16 -10.44 -2.89
CA GLU A 64 0.79 -9.85 -1.73
C GLU A 64 0.88 -8.33 -1.89
N ALA A 65 0.51 -7.60 -0.86
CA ALA A 65 0.68 -6.15 -0.80
C ALA A 65 0.92 -5.69 0.63
N GLU A 66 2.05 -5.03 0.84
CA GLU A 66 2.47 -4.42 2.10
C GLU A 66 3.11 -3.07 1.80
N GLY A 67 2.85 -2.08 2.65
CA GLY A 67 3.42 -0.75 2.44
C GLY A 67 2.75 0.36 3.21
N VAL A 68 2.88 1.56 2.68
CA VAL A 68 2.29 2.79 3.23
C VAL A 68 1.63 3.57 2.09
N PHE A 69 0.37 3.95 2.27
CA PHE A 69 -0.33 4.83 1.34
C PHE A 69 0.17 6.28 1.42
N PRO A 70 -0.07 7.12 0.39
CA PRO A 70 0.31 8.53 0.41
C PRO A 70 -0.31 9.34 1.55
N ASP A 71 -1.43 8.90 2.12
CA ASP A 71 -2.04 9.50 3.32
C ASP A 71 -1.35 9.12 4.63
N GLY A 72 -0.30 8.28 4.58
CA GLY A 72 0.45 7.76 5.72
C GLY A 72 -0.16 6.51 6.36
N SER A 73 -1.21 5.94 5.79
CA SER A 73 -1.82 4.71 6.30
C SER A 73 -0.96 3.50 5.96
N VAL A 74 -0.55 2.78 6.99
CA VAL A 74 0.20 1.52 6.85
C VAL A 74 -0.77 0.40 6.49
N PHE A 75 -0.38 -0.47 5.59
CA PHE A 75 -1.14 -1.66 5.23
C PHE A 75 -0.28 -2.91 5.13
N LEU A 76 -0.86 -4.02 5.55
CA LEU A 76 -0.39 -5.38 5.36
C LEU A 76 -1.62 -6.23 5.08
N PHE A 77 -1.92 -6.44 3.80
CA PHE A 77 -3.10 -7.19 3.42
C PHE A 77 -2.85 -8.68 3.49
N SER A 78 -3.69 -9.38 4.23
CA SER A 78 -3.68 -10.84 4.31
C SER A 78 -4.14 -11.46 2.97
N GLN A 79 -3.69 -12.68 2.69
CA GLN A 79 -4.12 -13.43 1.51
C GLN A 79 -5.65 -13.48 1.38
N LYS A 80 -6.37 -13.68 2.49
CA LYS A 80 -7.84 -13.69 2.52
C LYS A 80 -8.48 -12.39 2.05
N GLN A 81 -7.87 -11.23 2.35
CA GLN A 81 -8.36 -9.93 1.88
C GLN A 81 -8.10 -9.75 0.37
N LEU A 82 -7.01 -10.34 -0.14
CA LEU A 82 -6.58 -10.21 -1.53
C LEU A 82 -7.21 -11.26 -2.47
N GLU A 83 -7.64 -12.41 -1.98
CA GLU A 83 -8.22 -13.50 -2.80
C GLU A 83 -9.38 -13.03 -3.70
N ASN A 84 -10.20 -12.09 -3.21
CA ASN A 84 -11.34 -11.55 -3.95
C ASN A 84 -11.04 -10.17 -4.56
N LEU A 85 -9.82 -9.66 -4.39
CA LEU A 85 -9.41 -8.36 -4.89
C LEU A 85 -8.90 -8.50 -6.33
N SER A 86 -9.79 -8.32 -7.28
CA SER A 86 -9.47 -8.36 -8.70
C SER A 86 -10.18 -7.26 -9.46
N LEU A 87 -9.52 -6.78 -10.52
CA LEU A 87 -10.08 -5.78 -11.45
C LEU A 87 -10.26 -6.42 -12.82
N LYS A 88 -11.48 -6.32 -13.33
CA LYS A 88 -11.75 -6.62 -14.73
C LYS A 88 -11.47 -5.37 -15.57
N VAL A 89 -10.42 -5.44 -16.38
CA VAL A 89 -9.99 -4.34 -17.23
C VAL A 89 -10.86 -4.29 -18.48
N PRO A 90 -11.41 -3.13 -18.84
CA PRO A 90 -12.13 -2.97 -20.11
C PRO A 90 -11.23 -3.21 -21.33
N ALA A 91 -11.83 -3.58 -22.47
CA ALA A 91 -11.11 -3.72 -23.73
C ALA A 91 -10.65 -2.37 -24.28
N ASN A 92 -9.61 -2.39 -25.11
CA ASN A 92 -9.08 -1.24 -25.85
C ASN A 92 -8.52 -0.10 -24.98
N ILE A 93 -8.07 -0.41 -23.75
CA ILE A 93 -7.35 0.54 -22.89
C ILE A 93 -5.86 0.53 -23.27
N LYS A 94 -5.22 1.70 -23.23
CA LYS A 94 -3.79 1.90 -23.44
C LYS A 94 -3.22 2.87 -22.40
N ASP A 95 -1.95 2.68 -22.08
CA ASP A 95 -1.13 3.57 -21.26
C ASP A 95 -1.84 4.05 -19.97
N THR A 96 -2.55 3.12 -19.32
CA THR A 96 -3.33 3.42 -18.12
C THR A 96 -2.80 2.63 -16.94
N LYS A 97 -2.61 3.29 -15.79
CA LYS A 97 -2.17 2.61 -14.56
C LYS A 97 -3.35 1.95 -13.86
N ILE A 98 -3.05 0.82 -13.23
CA ILE A 98 -3.91 0.17 -12.25
C ILE A 98 -3.42 0.58 -10.87
N CYS A 99 -4.34 0.94 -10.00
CA CYS A 99 -4.04 1.43 -8.66
C CYS A 99 -4.70 0.56 -7.60
N LEU A 100 -3.97 0.29 -6.53
CA LEU A 100 -4.50 -0.17 -5.26
C LEU A 100 -4.93 1.06 -4.48
N ALA A 101 -6.20 1.15 -4.15
CA ALA A 101 -6.78 2.33 -3.50
C ALA A 101 -7.53 1.97 -2.22
N VAL A 102 -7.63 2.93 -1.31
CA VAL A 102 -8.53 2.91 -0.16
C VAL A 102 -9.20 4.28 -0.02
N THR A 103 -10.40 4.31 0.55
CA THR A 103 -11.11 5.56 0.83
C THR A 103 -10.38 6.35 1.91
N LEU A 104 -10.29 7.67 1.73
CA LEU A 104 -9.73 8.57 2.73
C LEU A 104 -10.64 8.64 3.97
N PRO A 105 -10.08 8.90 5.18
CA PRO A 105 -10.88 9.15 6.37
C PRO A 105 -11.87 10.30 6.13
N SER A 106 -13.10 10.14 6.60
CA SER A 106 -14.16 11.14 6.46
C SER A 106 -14.85 11.40 7.80
N SER A 107 -15.06 12.67 8.11
CA SER A 107 -15.86 13.07 9.27
C SER A 107 -17.37 13.11 8.98
N VAL A 108 -17.77 12.94 7.73
CA VAL A 108 -19.17 13.09 7.26
C VAL A 108 -19.81 11.76 6.91
N ASN A 109 -19.02 10.82 6.36
CA ASN A 109 -19.51 9.52 5.90
C ASN A 109 -19.16 8.41 6.90
N ASN A 110 -19.94 7.32 6.88
CA ASN A 110 -19.59 6.12 7.62
C ASN A 110 -18.26 5.57 7.08
N GLU A 111 -17.30 5.37 7.97
CA GLU A 111 -15.99 4.80 7.61
C GLU A 111 -16.02 3.27 7.56
N ILE A 112 -17.01 2.64 8.20
CA ILE A 112 -17.09 1.18 8.35
C ILE A 112 -18.25 0.62 7.53
N TYR A 113 -17.94 -0.36 6.70
CA TYR A 113 -18.89 -1.20 5.97
C TYR A 113 -19.19 -2.46 6.77
N PHE A 114 -20.46 -2.73 7.00
CA PHE A 114 -20.95 -3.96 7.60
C PHE A 114 -21.55 -4.84 6.51
N PRO A 115 -20.99 -6.03 6.21
CA PRO A 115 -21.46 -6.89 5.10
C PRO A 115 -22.93 -7.30 5.21
N ASP A 116 -23.48 -7.31 6.42
CA ASP A 116 -24.89 -7.68 6.70
C ASP A 116 -25.87 -6.50 6.61
N GLN A 117 -25.39 -5.32 6.26
CA GLN A 117 -26.18 -4.10 6.13
C GLN A 117 -26.09 -3.55 4.71
N ASP A 118 -27.16 -2.92 4.23
CA ASP A 118 -27.21 -2.21 2.93
C ASP A 118 -26.35 -0.94 2.97
N SER A 119 -25.03 -1.10 3.12
CA SER A 119 -24.07 -0.02 3.14
C SER A 119 -23.14 -0.12 1.93
N SER A 120 -22.57 1.02 1.51
CA SER A 120 -21.72 1.12 0.34
C SER A 120 -20.39 0.39 0.54
N ASP A 121 -19.99 -0.44 -0.42
CA ASP A 121 -18.65 -1.07 -0.49
C ASP A 121 -17.48 -0.07 -0.55
N SER A 122 -17.77 1.21 -0.69
CA SER A 122 -16.77 2.30 -0.79
C SER A 122 -16.30 2.82 0.58
N CYS A 123 -16.68 2.19 1.70
CA CYS A 123 -16.18 2.56 3.02
C CYS A 123 -14.70 2.20 3.18
N ARG A 124 -14.00 2.97 4.04
CA ARG A 124 -12.58 2.79 4.31
C ARG A 124 -12.25 1.44 4.95
N TYR A 125 -13.11 0.97 5.83
CA TYR A 125 -12.95 -0.28 6.59
C TYR A 125 -14.10 -1.23 6.34
N LYS A 126 -13.80 -2.52 6.38
CA LYS A 126 -14.79 -3.62 6.32
C LYS A 126 -14.83 -4.34 7.65
N ALA A 127 -16.01 -4.39 8.26
CA ALA A 127 -16.24 -5.07 9.55
C ALA A 127 -16.27 -6.59 9.39
N PHE A 128 -15.78 -7.29 10.40
CA PHE A 128 -15.89 -8.74 10.56
C PHE A 128 -15.92 -9.10 12.05
N ASN A 129 -16.48 -10.26 12.35
CA ASN A 129 -16.52 -10.77 13.71
C ASN A 129 -15.37 -11.74 13.98
N LYS A 130 -14.71 -11.60 15.13
CA LYS A 130 -13.65 -12.49 15.59
C LYS A 130 -13.81 -12.78 17.07
N THR A 131 -13.67 -14.05 17.46
CA THR A 131 -13.59 -14.42 18.88
C THR A 131 -12.19 -14.14 19.41
N LEU A 132 -12.09 -13.28 20.41
CA LEU A 132 -10.84 -12.93 21.07
C LEU A 132 -10.81 -13.58 22.46
N ALA A 133 -9.70 -14.22 22.81
CA ALA A 133 -9.45 -14.73 24.14
C ALA A 133 -9.06 -13.60 25.10
N ASP A 134 -9.42 -13.75 26.37
CA ASP A 134 -8.89 -12.89 27.42
C ASP A 134 -7.44 -13.27 27.70
N THR A 135 -6.51 -12.33 27.50
CA THR A 135 -5.08 -12.56 27.71
C THR A 135 -4.68 -12.60 29.19
N THR A 136 -5.56 -12.15 30.06
CA THR A 136 -5.34 -12.15 31.52
C THR A 136 -5.98 -13.35 32.21
N ASN A 137 -6.97 -13.97 31.58
CA ASN A 137 -7.65 -15.17 32.09
C ASN A 137 -8.01 -16.11 30.92
N THR A 138 -7.14 -17.08 30.66
CA THR A 138 -7.28 -18.04 29.57
C THR A 138 -8.31 -19.15 29.83
N GLU A 139 -8.85 -19.24 31.06
CA GLU A 139 -9.90 -20.21 31.41
C GLU A 139 -11.30 -19.72 31.01
N LEU A 140 -11.43 -18.44 30.68
CA LEU A 140 -12.68 -17.89 30.20
C LEU A 140 -12.84 -18.09 28.69
N ASP A 141 -14.06 -18.43 28.28
CA ASP A 141 -14.43 -18.46 26.87
C ASP A 141 -14.16 -17.11 26.21
N GLY A 142 -13.59 -17.16 25.00
CA GLY A 142 -13.36 -15.95 24.22
C GLY A 142 -14.68 -15.20 23.93
N ARG A 143 -14.58 -13.88 23.81
CA ARG A 143 -15.72 -13.02 23.43
C ARG A 143 -15.68 -12.68 21.95
N GLN A 144 -16.85 -12.72 21.33
CA GLN A 144 -17.01 -12.22 19.97
C GLN A 144 -16.89 -10.68 19.98
N VAL A 145 -15.94 -10.18 19.18
CA VAL A 145 -15.68 -8.76 19.01
C VAL A 145 -15.76 -8.43 17.53
N THR A 146 -16.43 -7.34 17.19
CA THR A 146 -16.44 -6.81 15.83
C THR A 146 -15.18 -5.99 15.62
N LEU A 147 -14.39 -6.40 14.64
CA LEU A 147 -13.16 -5.74 14.19
C LEU A 147 -13.39 -5.20 12.79
N ALA A 148 -12.49 -4.34 12.32
CA ALA A 148 -12.52 -3.85 10.96
C ALA A 148 -11.11 -3.81 10.37
N ASP A 149 -10.99 -4.28 9.13
CA ASP A 149 -9.78 -4.18 8.32
C ASP A 149 -9.93 -3.09 7.26
N LEU A 150 -8.81 -2.51 6.80
CA LEU A 150 -8.82 -1.66 5.61
C LEU A 150 -9.50 -2.40 4.45
N ASN A 151 -10.33 -1.69 3.71
CA ASN A 151 -11.09 -2.20 2.58
C ASN A 151 -10.44 -1.75 1.26
N PRO A 152 -9.45 -2.50 0.75
CA PRO A 152 -8.76 -2.14 -0.48
C PRO A 152 -9.64 -2.38 -1.70
N MET A 153 -9.40 -1.58 -2.75
CA MET A 153 -10.01 -1.75 -4.05
C MET A 153 -8.96 -1.63 -5.16
N LEU A 154 -9.18 -2.31 -6.29
CA LEU A 154 -8.40 -2.10 -7.50
C LEU A 154 -9.20 -1.25 -8.46
N VAL A 155 -8.60 -0.17 -8.93
CA VAL A 155 -9.23 0.78 -9.84
C VAL A 155 -8.26 1.21 -10.93
N LEU A 156 -8.77 1.66 -12.06
CA LEU A 156 -7.95 2.36 -13.05
C LEU A 156 -7.65 3.78 -12.56
N GLU A 157 -6.50 4.31 -12.93
CA GLU A 157 -6.08 5.67 -12.54
C GLU A 157 -7.14 6.73 -12.92
N ASN A 158 -7.81 6.54 -14.05
CA ASN A 158 -8.85 7.46 -14.54
C ASN A 158 -10.18 7.39 -13.74
N ASP A 159 -10.39 6.32 -12.99
CA ASP A 159 -11.59 6.10 -12.18
C ASP A 159 -11.37 6.53 -10.71
N LEU A 160 -10.17 6.99 -10.35
CA LEU A 160 -9.87 7.48 -9.02
C LEU A 160 -10.65 8.76 -8.71
N THR A 161 -11.19 8.81 -7.51
CA THR A 161 -11.90 9.97 -6.99
C THR A 161 -11.04 10.74 -5.98
N SER A 162 -11.36 12.01 -5.73
CA SER A 162 -10.67 12.83 -4.72
C SER A 162 -10.85 12.31 -3.28
N GLY A 163 -11.82 11.43 -3.05
CA GLY A 163 -12.06 10.77 -1.76
C GLY A 163 -11.20 9.53 -1.53
N GLN A 164 -10.23 9.24 -2.37
CA GLN A 164 -9.39 8.04 -2.30
C GLN A 164 -7.91 8.40 -2.22
N THR A 165 -7.13 7.56 -1.54
CA THR A 165 -5.68 7.51 -1.65
C THR A 165 -5.29 6.22 -2.37
N ALA A 166 -4.26 6.28 -3.22
CA ALA A 166 -3.94 5.15 -4.08
C ALA A 166 -2.44 5.02 -4.35
N LEU A 167 -2.01 3.78 -4.61
CA LEU A 167 -0.69 3.42 -5.09
C LEU A 167 -0.81 2.72 -6.44
N PRO A 168 -0.14 3.20 -7.50
CA PRO A 168 -0.12 2.49 -8.77
C PRO A 168 0.69 1.20 -8.65
N ILE A 169 0.09 0.08 -9.09
CA ILE A 169 0.68 -1.26 -9.00
C ILE A 169 1.27 -1.74 -10.32
N ALA A 170 0.68 -1.33 -11.45
CA ALA A 170 1.10 -1.73 -12.78
C ALA A 170 0.66 -0.70 -13.82
N LEU A 171 1.34 -0.70 -14.97
CA LEU A 171 0.97 0.07 -16.15
C LEU A 171 0.46 -0.90 -17.23
N ILE A 172 -0.75 -0.68 -17.70
CA ILE A 172 -1.30 -1.38 -18.86
C ILE A 172 -0.70 -0.74 -20.10
N ARG A 173 0.07 -1.49 -20.88
CA ARG A 173 0.56 -1.06 -22.18
C ARG A 173 -0.57 -1.07 -23.22
N SER A 174 -1.36 -2.15 -23.22
CA SER A 174 -2.56 -2.26 -24.05
C SER A 174 -3.47 -3.37 -23.53
N SER A 175 -4.77 -3.24 -23.77
CA SER A 175 -5.72 -4.36 -23.68
C SER A 175 -6.33 -4.61 -25.07
N SER A 176 -6.41 -5.89 -25.47
CA SER A 176 -6.96 -6.27 -26.76
C SER A 176 -8.49 -6.22 -26.77
N ALA A 177 -9.09 -6.37 -27.97
CA ALA A 177 -10.55 -6.53 -28.11
C ALA A 177 -11.06 -7.81 -27.40
N ASP A 178 -10.20 -8.83 -27.26
CA ASP A 178 -10.47 -10.09 -26.55
C ASP A 178 -10.12 -10.02 -25.07
N PHE A 179 -9.96 -8.79 -24.53
CA PHE A 179 -9.64 -8.48 -23.13
C PHE A 179 -8.25 -8.92 -22.66
N GLU A 180 -7.35 -9.45 -23.48
CA GLU A 180 -6.01 -9.78 -23.06
C GLU A 180 -5.24 -8.52 -22.64
N ILE A 181 -4.69 -8.51 -21.43
CA ILE A 181 -3.95 -7.40 -20.85
C ILE A 181 -2.46 -7.63 -21.06
N ILE A 182 -1.79 -6.63 -21.65
CA ILE A 182 -0.33 -6.58 -21.75
C ILE A 182 0.15 -5.49 -20.80
N LEU A 183 0.88 -5.90 -19.76
CA LEU A 183 1.51 -4.98 -18.82
C LEU A 183 2.85 -4.48 -19.37
N ASP A 184 3.24 -3.29 -18.95
CA ASP A 184 4.58 -2.78 -19.16
C ASP A 184 5.53 -3.40 -18.11
N GLU A 185 6.38 -4.33 -18.55
CA GLU A 185 7.35 -5.00 -17.69
C GLU A 185 8.42 -4.07 -17.12
N SER A 186 8.65 -2.92 -17.77
CA SER A 186 9.61 -1.91 -17.30
C SER A 186 9.03 -0.99 -16.22
N TYR A 187 7.73 -1.06 -15.98
CA TYR A 187 7.09 -0.21 -14.99
C TYR A 187 7.53 -0.56 -13.56
N ILE A 188 7.95 0.45 -12.81
CA ILE A 188 8.38 0.30 -11.42
C ILE A 188 7.33 0.97 -10.52
N PRO A 189 6.55 0.20 -9.74
CA PRO A 189 5.66 0.76 -8.74
C PRO A 189 6.41 1.56 -7.67
N PRO A 190 5.79 2.55 -7.03
CA PRO A 190 6.37 3.23 -5.88
C PRO A 190 6.78 2.22 -4.80
N CYS A 191 8.01 2.29 -4.32
CA CYS A 191 8.52 1.34 -3.34
C CYS A 191 9.31 2.05 -2.23
N LEU A 192 9.19 1.55 -1.00
CA LEU A 192 9.90 2.03 0.19
C LEU A 192 11.36 1.58 0.22
N GLY A 193 11.70 0.59 -0.57
CA GLY A 193 13.07 0.08 -0.63
C GLY A 193 13.36 -0.66 -1.93
N SER A 194 14.57 -0.49 -2.45
CA SER A 194 15.01 -1.11 -3.72
C SER A 194 15.25 -2.62 -3.64
N GLN A 195 15.41 -3.17 -2.43
CA GLN A 195 15.84 -4.56 -2.24
C GLN A 195 14.79 -5.60 -2.68
N LYS A 196 13.51 -5.29 -2.49
CA LYS A 196 12.40 -6.17 -2.88
C LYS A 196 11.86 -5.87 -4.28
N GLN A 197 12.38 -4.84 -4.96
CA GLN A 197 11.99 -4.47 -6.33
C GLN A 197 13.04 -4.99 -7.33
N PRO A 198 12.72 -6.04 -8.14
CA PRO A 198 13.69 -6.72 -8.99
C PRO A 198 14.42 -5.79 -9.98
N HIS A 199 13.68 -4.88 -10.63
CA HIS A 199 14.27 -3.94 -11.60
C HIS A 199 15.24 -2.96 -10.94
N LEU A 200 14.87 -2.37 -9.78
CA LEU A 200 15.76 -1.47 -9.05
C LEU A 200 17.00 -2.20 -8.53
N LYS A 201 16.81 -3.43 -8.02
CA LYS A 201 17.94 -4.26 -7.59
C LYS A 201 18.90 -4.56 -8.74
N ALA A 202 18.38 -4.87 -9.93
CA ALA A 202 19.19 -5.10 -11.12
C ALA A 202 19.97 -3.85 -11.51
N TYR A 203 19.34 -2.68 -11.61
CA TYR A 203 20.00 -1.41 -11.91
C TYR A 203 21.09 -1.04 -10.89
N ILE A 204 20.81 -1.18 -9.59
CA ILE A 204 21.79 -0.92 -8.54
C ILE A 204 22.99 -1.87 -8.67
N SER A 205 22.75 -3.15 -8.95
CA SER A 205 23.82 -4.14 -9.15
C SER A 205 24.67 -3.83 -10.38
N GLU A 206 24.06 -3.39 -11.47
CA GLU A 206 24.77 -2.96 -12.68
C GLU A 206 25.63 -1.73 -12.42
N ILE A 207 25.07 -0.68 -11.81
CA ILE A 207 25.80 0.54 -11.44
C ILE A 207 26.98 0.21 -10.52
N TYR A 208 26.76 -0.63 -9.52
CA TYR A 208 27.81 -1.07 -8.61
C TYR A 208 28.93 -1.79 -9.35
N GLY A 209 28.61 -2.70 -10.29
CA GLY A 209 29.57 -3.40 -11.11
C GLY A 209 30.41 -2.45 -11.96
N LEU A 210 29.77 -1.47 -12.61
CA LEU A 210 30.45 -0.44 -13.42
C LEU A 210 31.39 0.43 -12.58
N LEU A 211 30.95 0.84 -11.38
CA LEU A 211 31.76 1.63 -10.46
C LEU A 211 32.99 0.85 -9.98
N MET A 212 32.81 -0.43 -9.62
CA MET A 212 33.91 -1.30 -9.21
C MET A 212 34.95 -1.52 -10.37
N GLN A 213 34.44 -1.76 -11.58
CA GLN A 213 35.33 -1.87 -12.77
C GLN A 213 36.12 -0.59 -12.99
N LYS A 214 35.47 0.58 -12.91
CA LYS A 214 36.13 1.87 -13.08
C LYS A 214 37.15 2.13 -11.99
N SER A 215 36.81 1.85 -10.73
CA SER A 215 37.73 1.97 -9.59
C SER A 215 38.95 1.12 -9.76
N ASN A 216 38.80 -0.15 -10.15
CA ASN A 216 39.93 -1.05 -10.40
C ASN A 216 40.81 -0.58 -11.59
N SER A 217 40.21 -0.08 -12.66
CA SER A 217 40.97 0.45 -13.81
C SER A 217 41.78 1.68 -13.42
N LEU A 218 41.22 2.58 -12.60
CA LEU A 218 41.95 3.76 -12.10
C LEU A 218 43.07 3.37 -11.12
N ALA A 219 42.83 2.42 -10.23
CA ALA A 219 43.85 1.93 -9.31
C ALA A 219 45.03 1.30 -10.07
N ASN A 220 44.74 0.52 -11.11
CA ASN A 220 45.78 -0.06 -11.98
C ASN A 220 46.55 1.02 -12.74
N ALA A 221 45.90 2.06 -13.26
CA ALA A 221 46.54 3.18 -13.97
C ALA A 221 47.44 4.01 -13.03
N VAL A 222 47.05 4.17 -11.74
CA VAL A 222 47.90 4.88 -10.76
C VAL A 222 49.08 4.04 -10.30
N ASN A 223 48.94 2.71 -10.28
CA ASN A 223 50.02 1.79 -9.89
C ASN A 223 50.94 1.35 -11.04
N ASP A 224 50.66 1.78 -12.27
CA ASP A 224 51.53 1.50 -13.40
C ASP A 224 52.76 2.42 -13.41
N PRO A 225 53.97 1.87 -13.17
CA PRO A 225 55.21 2.67 -13.05
C PRO A 225 55.57 3.39 -14.35
N ASN A 226 54.95 3.09 -15.50
CA ASN A 226 55.21 3.73 -16.77
C ASN A 226 54.43 5.04 -17.05
N THR A 227 53.47 5.43 -16.20
CA THR A 227 52.72 6.68 -16.35
C THR A 227 53.29 7.86 -15.55
N GLY A 228 54.43 7.69 -14.87
CA GLY A 228 55.12 8.70 -14.08
C GLY A 228 56.36 9.31 -14.79
N GLY A 229 56.25 9.62 -16.08
CA GLY A 229 57.35 10.22 -16.82
C GLY A 229 56.91 11.27 -17.83
N CYS A 230 56.74 12.52 -17.36
CA CYS A 230 57.15 13.77 -18.06
C CYS A 230 57.08 14.90 -17.01
#